data_3aba2837175d9a8e365683dfc996b678
#
_entry.id   3aba2837175d9a8e365683dfc996b678
#
_cell.length_a   1.000
_cell.length_b   1.000
_cell.length_c   1.000
_cell.angle_alpha   90.00
_cell.angle_beta   90.00
_cell.angle_gamma   90.00
#
_symmetry.space_group_name_H-M   'P 1'
#
loop_
_entity.id
_entity.type
_entity.pdbx_description
1 polymer ?
#
loop_
_entity_poly.entity_id
_entity_poly.type
_entity_poly.pdbx_seq_one_letter_code
_entity_poly.pdbx_strand_id
1 'polypeptide(L)'
;HFALYDDATLELLATARGVPERATYDFALSTDDAAFRRGHADYLGEARSSHAGSRFLLRDWRVPELPPGCLEALGAEHRAAVTYRANVLGRVPNSMRVATIDGDDVLRFRTRAPKWSDKVQMWTMDFQGRVKRASKKNFQLHLVDDDEVRLLFGKVSKNRFSLDFAPPFAPASALFVALTTFASKLVVA
;
A
#
# COMPACT_ATOMS: atom_id res chain seq x y z
N HIS A 1 -1.29 4.61 14.45
CA HIS A 1 -0.22 5.47 13.98
C HIS A 1 0.88 4.64 13.34
N PHE A 2 1.41 5.11 12.19
CA PHE A 2 2.46 4.45 11.40
C PHE A 2 3.46 5.52 10.94
N ALA A 3 4.74 5.16 10.91
CA ALA A 3 5.79 6.03 10.41
C ALA A 3 6.73 5.24 9.51
N LEU A 4 7.14 5.84 8.41
CA LEU A 4 8.12 5.34 7.46
C LEU A 4 9.40 6.15 7.61
N TYR A 5 10.49 5.48 7.91
CA TYR A 5 11.82 6.06 8.03
C TYR A 5 12.73 5.53 6.94
N ASP A 6 13.65 6.35 6.48
CA ASP A 6 14.78 5.88 5.70
C ASP A 6 15.65 4.95 6.55
N ASP A 7 16.06 3.80 5.99
CA ASP A 7 16.77 2.75 6.75
C ASP A 7 18.24 3.13 7.05
N ALA A 8 18.82 4.01 6.24
CA ALA A 8 20.21 4.45 6.38
C ALA A 8 20.34 5.73 7.22
N THR A 9 19.47 6.73 6.97
CA THR A 9 19.56 8.04 7.63
C THR A 9 18.69 8.15 8.87
N LEU A 10 17.70 7.26 9.03
CA LEU A 10 16.64 7.32 10.05
C LEU A 10 15.76 8.57 9.95
N GLU A 11 15.77 9.22 8.81
CA GLU A 11 14.95 10.38 8.51
C GLU A 11 13.49 9.96 8.30
N LEU A 12 12.54 10.74 8.81
CA LEU A 12 11.11 10.49 8.60
C LEU A 12 10.72 10.85 7.17
N LEU A 13 10.31 9.87 6.38
CA LEU A 13 9.89 10.05 5.00
C LEU A 13 8.38 10.31 4.86
N ALA A 14 7.59 9.61 5.65
CA ALA A 14 6.13 9.77 5.68
C ALA A 14 5.55 9.17 6.96
N THR A 15 4.42 9.69 7.38
CA THR A 15 3.67 9.19 8.53
C THR A 15 2.19 9.09 8.20
N ALA A 16 1.46 8.25 8.93
CA ALA A 16 0.03 8.08 8.75
C ALA A 16 -0.68 7.86 10.10
N ARG A 17 -1.86 8.48 10.21
CA ARG A 17 -2.74 8.35 11.37
C ARG A 17 -4.12 7.90 10.94
N GLY A 18 -4.70 6.93 11.63
CA GLY A 18 -6.10 6.54 11.43
C GLY A 18 -7.05 7.69 11.73
N VAL A 19 -8.12 7.79 10.97
CA VAL A 19 -9.18 8.80 11.15
C VAL A 19 -10.34 8.13 11.88
N PRO A 20 -10.44 8.28 13.21
CA PRO A 20 -11.37 7.50 14.05
C PRO A 20 -12.86 7.88 13.85
N GLU A 21 -13.12 9.05 13.28
CA GLU A 21 -14.48 9.57 13.08
C GLU A 21 -15.26 8.89 11.96
N ARG A 22 -14.58 8.06 11.18
CA ARG A 22 -15.17 7.32 10.06
C ARG A 22 -15.24 5.84 10.40
N ALA A 23 -16.40 5.23 10.12
CA ALA A 23 -16.60 3.77 10.28
C ALA A 23 -15.80 2.92 9.26
N THR A 24 -14.80 3.50 8.63
CA THR A 24 -13.96 2.95 7.57
C THR A 24 -12.49 3.00 8.00
N TYR A 25 -11.64 2.23 7.32
CA TYR A 25 -10.19 2.22 7.57
C TYR A 25 -9.51 3.35 6.77
N ASP A 26 -9.81 4.58 7.16
CA ASP A 26 -9.24 5.76 6.55
C ASP A 26 -8.00 6.22 7.30
N PHE A 27 -7.03 6.75 6.55
CA PHE A 27 -5.78 7.28 7.10
C PHE A 27 -5.49 8.65 6.51
N ALA A 28 -5.08 9.59 7.36
CA ALA A 28 -4.42 10.82 6.93
C ALA A 28 -2.91 10.57 6.83
N LEU A 29 -2.28 11.12 5.77
CA LEU A 29 -0.85 10.99 5.50
C LEU A 29 -0.18 12.37 5.56
N SER A 30 1.04 12.40 6.09
CA SER A 30 1.86 13.61 6.23
C SER A 30 3.34 13.29 6.12
N THR A 31 4.18 14.30 5.90
CA THR A 31 5.63 14.24 6.11
C THR A 31 6.04 14.62 7.53
N ASP A 32 5.14 15.27 8.28
CA ASP A 32 5.34 15.66 9.68
C ASP A 32 4.30 14.99 10.58
N ASP A 33 4.75 14.42 11.70
CA ASP A 33 3.92 13.69 12.65
C ASP A 33 2.90 14.54 13.40
N ALA A 34 3.03 15.87 13.35
CA ALA A 34 2.09 16.83 13.92
C ALA A 34 1.09 17.41 12.89
N ALA A 35 1.34 17.25 11.59
CA ALA A 35 0.70 18.00 10.53
C ALA A 35 -0.34 17.18 9.73
N PHE A 36 -1.43 16.75 10.36
CA PHE A 36 -2.50 15.95 9.73
C PHE A 36 -3.75 16.76 9.33
N ARG A 37 -3.59 18.05 9.02
CA ARG A 37 -4.70 18.92 8.62
C ARG A 37 -4.54 19.41 7.20
N ARG A 38 -5.62 19.40 6.43
CA ARG A 38 -5.68 20.06 5.11
C ARG A 38 -5.21 21.51 5.22
N GLY A 39 -4.41 21.94 4.24
CA GLY A 39 -3.82 23.29 4.20
C GLY A 39 -2.48 23.42 4.90
N HIS A 40 -2.02 22.41 5.64
CA HIS A 40 -0.64 22.36 6.12
C HIS A 40 0.31 21.92 5.00
N ALA A 41 1.49 22.50 4.90
CA ALA A 41 2.47 22.19 3.83
C ALA A 41 2.89 20.72 3.82
N ASP A 42 2.98 20.11 5.00
CA ASP A 42 3.40 18.72 5.16
C ASP A 42 2.26 17.71 4.99
N TYR A 43 0.99 18.15 4.89
CA TYR A 43 -0.12 17.26 4.68
C TYR A 43 -0.12 16.69 3.26
N LEU A 44 0.07 15.38 3.14
CA LEU A 44 0.18 14.69 1.84
C LEU A 44 -1.17 14.33 1.24
N GLY A 45 -2.15 14.00 2.09
CA GLY A 45 -3.45 13.54 1.62
C GLY A 45 -4.11 12.53 2.53
N GLU A 46 -5.10 11.82 1.99
CA GLU A 46 -5.82 10.81 2.74
C GLU A 46 -6.02 9.53 1.93
N ALA A 47 -5.93 8.41 2.62
CA ALA A 47 -6.33 7.10 2.12
C ALA A 47 -7.75 6.81 2.60
N ARG A 48 -8.64 6.48 1.68
CA ARG A 48 -10.02 6.10 1.98
C ARG A 48 -10.31 4.67 1.58
N SER A 49 -10.99 3.95 2.46
CA SER A 49 -11.45 2.60 2.18
C SER A 49 -12.91 2.58 1.71
N SER A 50 -13.25 1.60 0.88
CA SER A 50 -14.65 1.24 0.68
C SER A 50 -15.23 0.62 1.97
N HIS A 51 -16.56 0.64 2.10
CA HIS A 51 -17.25 0.09 3.27
C HIS A 51 -16.89 -1.39 3.54
N ALA A 52 -16.73 -2.19 2.50
CA ALA A 52 -16.31 -3.59 2.62
C ALA A 52 -14.80 -3.78 2.87
N GLY A 53 -13.99 -2.72 2.89
CA GLY A 53 -12.54 -2.80 3.03
C GLY A 53 -11.83 -3.51 1.88
N SER A 54 -12.48 -3.62 0.72
CA SER A 54 -11.93 -4.32 -0.46
C SER A 54 -11.25 -3.38 -1.46
N ARG A 55 -11.53 -2.08 -1.39
CA ARG A 55 -10.95 -1.04 -2.24
C ARG A 55 -10.47 0.12 -1.38
N PHE A 56 -9.29 0.64 -1.71
CA PHE A 56 -8.68 1.80 -1.07
C PHE A 56 -8.25 2.78 -2.14
N LEU A 57 -8.42 4.07 -1.87
CA LEU A 57 -8.08 5.16 -2.77
C LEU A 57 -7.18 6.14 -2.03
N LEU A 58 -6.09 6.57 -2.67
CA LEU A 58 -5.21 7.62 -2.19
C LEU A 58 -5.54 8.93 -2.90
N ARG A 59 -5.94 9.92 -2.15
CA ARG A 59 -6.10 11.29 -2.61
C ARG A 59 -4.89 12.12 -2.18
N ASP A 60 -4.17 12.69 -3.14
CA ASP A 60 -3.08 13.62 -2.89
C ASP A 60 -3.58 15.07 -3.06
N TRP A 61 -3.51 15.86 -2.00
CA TRP A 61 -3.99 17.23 -1.98
C TRP A 61 -3.03 18.26 -2.56
N ARG A 62 -1.79 17.87 -2.81
CA ARG A 62 -0.75 18.75 -3.37
C ARG A 62 -0.85 18.87 -4.89
N VAL A 63 -1.56 17.98 -5.52
CA VAL A 63 -1.69 17.95 -6.97
C VAL A 63 -3.16 18.12 -7.34
N PRO A 64 -3.55 19.32 -7.83
CA PRO A 64 -4.96 19.67 -8.01
C PRO A 64 -5.64 18.94 -9.17
N GLU A 65 -4.91 18.59 -10.24
CA GLU A 65 -5.49 17.98 -11.43
C GLU A 65 -4.78 16.70 -11.84
N LEU A 66 -5.55 15.72 -12.25
CA LEU A 66 -5.05 14.48 -12.83
C LEU A 66 -5.03 14.59 -14.37
N PRO A 67 -4.05 13.98 -15.04
CA PRO A 67 -4.08 13.83 -16.48
C PRO A 67 -5.38 13.18 -16.94
N PRO A 68 -5.96 13.59 -18.09
CA PRO A 68 -7.27 13.09 -18.56
C PRO A 68 -7.35 11.56 -18.65
N GLY A 69 -6.29 10.88 -19.08
CA GLY A 69 -6.24 9.42 -19.16
C GLY A 69 -6.31 8.68 -17.84
N CYS A 70 -6.04 9.36 -16.71
CA CYS A 70 -6.09 8.78 -15.37
C CYS A 70 -7.51 8.78 -14.77
N LEU A 71 -8.41 9.62 -15.31
CA LEU A 71 -9.76 9.81 -14.77
C LEU A 71 -10.60 8.52 -14.78
N GLU A 72 -10.52 7.74 -15.86
CA GLU A 72 -11.27 6.50 -16.01
C GLU A 72 -10.79 5.41 -15.04
N ALA A 73 -9.48 5.34 -14.79
CA ALA A 73 -8.89 4.29 -13.98
C ALA A 73 -8.96 4.56 -12.48
N LEU A 74 -8.81 5.81 -12.06
CA LEU A 74 -8.65 6.19 -10.66
C LEU A 74 -9.74 7.14 -10.16
N GLY A 75 -10.44 7.84 -11.06
CA GLY A 75 -11.36 8.94 -10.72
C GLY A 75 -10.62 10.26 -10.48
N ALA A 76 -11.35 11.38 -10.59
CA ALA A 76 -10.80 12.73 -10.74
C ALA A 76 -9.82 13.22 -9.66
N GLU A 77 -9.74 12.55 -8.52
CA GLU A 77 -9.00 13.08 -7.36
C GLU A 77 -8.04 12.07 -6.73
N HIS A 78 -7.84 10.90 -7.36
CA HIS A 78 -7.08 9.82 -6.74
C HIS A 78 -5.77 9.55 -7.48
N ARG A 79 -4.68 9.41 -6.72
CA ARG A 79 -3.32 9.15 -7.21
C ARG A 79 -2.95 7.68 -7.23
N ALA A 80 -3.62 6.89 -6.40
CA ALA A 80 -3.43 5.45 -6.38
C ALA A 80 -4.70 4.75 -5.90
N ALA A 81 -4.88 3.53 -6.35
CA ALA A 81 -5.95 2.64 -5.92
C ALA A 81 -5.38 1.26 -5.58
N VAL A 82 -5.87 0.67 -4.49
CA VAL A 82 -5.61 -0.72 -4.13
C VAL A 82 -6.93 -1.45 -4.09
N THR A 83 -7.01 -2.58 -4.81
CA THR A 83 -8.18 -3.44 -4.81
C THR A 83 -7.79 -4.86 -4.42
N TYR A 84 -8.46 -5.42 -3.46
CA TYR A 84 -8.28 -6.80 -3.02
C TYR A 84 -9.24 -7.73 -3.74
N ARG A 85 -8.71 -8.88 -4.16
CA ARG A 85 -9.55 -9.96 -4.68
C ARG A 85 -10.24 -10.67 -3.51
N ALA A 86 -11.54 -10.92 -3.64
CA ALA A 86 -12.28 -11.70 -2.66
C ALA A 86 -11.66 -13.10 -2.49
N ASN A 87 -11.36 -13.47 -1.25
CA ASN A 87 -10.84 -14.80 -0.90
C ASN A 87 -11.85 -15.47 0.04
N VAL A 88 -12.97 -15.91 -0.52
CA VAL A 88 -14.13 -16.44 0.21
C VAL A 88 -13.80 -17.68 1.04
N LEU A 89 -12.77 -18.43 0.67
CA LEU A 89 -12.41 -19.67 1.34
C LEU A 89 -11.16 -19.58 2.23
N GLY A 90 -10.50 -18.42 2.28
CA GLY A 90 -9.30 -18.20 3.10
C GLY A 90 -8.09 -19.09 2.78
N ARG A 91 -8.17 -19.91 1.72
CA ARG A 91 -7.18 -20.95 1.39
C ARG A 91 -5.97 -20.46 0.60
N VAL A 92 -6.07 -19.30 0.00
CA VAL A 92 -4.98 -18.69 -0.77
C VAL A 92 -4.53 -17.39 -0.14
N PRO A 93 -3.25 -17.00 -0.28
CA PRO A 93 -2.77 -15.71 0.20
C PRO A 93 -3.54 -14.55 -0.42
N ASN A 94 -3.67 -13.47 0.32
CA ASN A 94 -4.34 -12.26 -0.14
C ASN A 94 -3.70 -11.75 -1.43
N SER A 95 -4.52 -11.51 -2.45
CA SER A 95 -4.11 -10.94 -3.72
C SER A 95 -4.66 -9.52 -3.85
N MET A 96 -3.79 -8.57 -4.17
CA MET A 96 -4.20 -7.20 -4.46
C MET A 96 -3.74 -6.78 -5.84
N ARG A 97 -4.48 -5.84 -6.42
CA ARG A 97 -4.10 -5.06 -7.60
C ARG A 97 -3.92 -3.62 -7.16
N VAL A 98 -2.86 -3.00 -7.66
CA VAL A 98 -2.57 -1.60 -7.39
C VAL A 98 -2.51 -0.86 -8.72
N ALA A 99 -3.13 0.31 -8.78
CA ALA A 99 -2.97 1.25 -9.87
C ALA A 99 -2.38 2.54 -9.29
N THR A 100 -1.39 3.12 -9.93
CA THR A 100 -0.80 4.40 -9.56
C THR A 100 -0.40 5.19 -10.81
N ILE A 101 -0.22 6.49 -10.65
CA ILE A 101 0.13 7.40 -11.74
C ILE A 101 1.64 7.50 -11.87
N ASP A 102 2.12 7.51 -13.11
CA ASP A 102 3.50 7.81 -13.49
C ASP A 102 3.46 8.77 -14.69
N GLY A 103 3.73 10.06 -14.47
CA GLY A 103 3.48 11.09 -15.45
C GLY A 103 2.02 11.12 -15.90
N ASP A 104 1.77 10.91 -17.19
CA ASP A 104 0.44 10.88 -17.80
C ASP A 104 -0.17 9.46 -17.87
N ASP A 105 0.58 8.45 -17.43
CA ASP A 105 0.18 7.04 -17.51
C ASP A 105 -0.33 6.49 -16.19
N VAL A 106 -1.17 5.44 -16.28
CA VAL A 106 -1.60 4.64 -15.14
C VAL A 106 -0.93 3.28 -15.19
N LEU A 107 0.04 3.09 -14.32
CA LEU A 107 0.70 1.81 -14.16
C LEU A 107 -0.09 0.88 -13.24
N ARG A 108 -0.15 -0.40 -13.62
CA ARG A 108 -0.88 -1.43 -12.90
C ARG A 108 0.06 -2.50 -12.37
N PHE A 109 -0.12 -2.81 -11.10
CA PHE A 109 0.67 -3.80 -10.36
C PHE A 109 -0.24 -4.89 -9.80
N ARG A 110 0.35 -6.06 -9.59
CA ARG A 110 -0.29 -7.16 -8.86
C ARG A 110 0.67 -7.78 -7.86
N THR A 111 0.12 -8.41 -6.83
CA THR A 111 0.92 -9.21 -5.91
C THR A 111 1.50 -10.41 -6.62
N ARG A 112 2.80 -10.64 -6.40
CA ARG A 112 3.44 -11.89 -6.78
C ARG A 112 2.80 -13.04 -6.00
N ALA A 113 2.46 -14.10 -6.71
CA ALA A 113 1.91 -15.30 -6.08
C ALA A 113 3.02 -16.04 -5.32
N PRO A 114 2.84 -16.38 -4.04
CA PRO A 114 3.75 -17.27 -3.35
C PRO A 114 3.69 -18.67 -3.96
N LYS A 115 4.78 -19.42 -3.80
CA LYS A 115 4.88 -20.81 -4.24
C LYS A 115 4.64 -21.74 -3.05
N TRP A 116 3.88 -22.79 -3.25
CA TRP A 116 3.75 -23.84 -2.26
C TRP A 116 5.06 -24.62 -2.16
N SER A 117 5.50 -24.86 -0.94
CA SER A 117 6.70 -25.67 -0.67
C SER A 117 6.32 -26.95 0.06
N ASP A 118 6.46 -28.08 -0.61
CA ASP A 118 6.18 -29.39 0.00
C ASP A 118 7.16 -29.71 1.14
N LYS A 119 8.37 -29.15 1.08
CA LYS A 119 9.40 -29.36 2.10
C LYS A 119 9.00 -28.80 3.46
N VAL A 120 8.34 -27.62 3.48
CA VAL A 120 7.96 -26.91 4.70
C VAL A 120 6.43 -26.84 4.89
N GLN A 121 5.66 -27.46 3.97
CA GLN A 121 4.20 -27.53 4.00
C GLN A 121 3.54 -26.15 4.17
N MET A 122 4.08 -25.12 3.48
CA MET A 122 3.55 -23.77 3.54
C MET A 122 3.81 -22.96 2.25
N TRP A 123 3.05 -21.90 2.08
CA TRP A 123 3.30 -20.92 1.04
C TRP A 123 4.57 -20.13 1.33
N THR A 124 5.50 -20.12 0.39
CA THR A 124 6.81 -19.45 0.51
C THR A 124 6.97 -18.39 -0.57
N MET A 125 7.72 -17.36 -0.24
CA MET A 125 8.14 -16.30 -1.15
C MET A 125 9.52 -15.83 -0.72
N ASP A 126 10.43 -15.68 -1.68
CA ASP A 126 11.76 -15.15 -1.40
C ASP A 126 11.69 -13.63 -1.28
N PHE A 127 12.01 -13.13 -0.11
CA PHE A 127 12.10 -11.71 0.21
C PHE A 127 13.54 -11.21 0.30
N GLN A 128 14.51 -11.93 -0.25
CA GLN A 128 15.93 -11.56 -0.28
C GLN A 128 16.47 -11.15 1.11
N GLY A 129 16.04 -11.87 2.15
CA GLY A 129 16.46 -11.61 3.52
C GLY A 129 15.83 -10.37 4.20
N ARG A 130 15.03 -9.57 3.50
CA ARG A 130 14.37 -8.38 4.07
C ARG A 130 13.28 -8.71 5.08
N VAL A 131 12.63 -9.86 4.94
CA VAL A 131 11.55 -10.31 5.81
C VAL A 131 12.07 -11.36 6.79
N LYS A 132 11.78 -11.19 8.08
CA LYS A 132 12.26 -12.09 9.15
C LYS A 132 11.14 -12.93 9.76
N ARG A 133 9.87 -12.57 9.55
CA ARG A 133 8.73 -13.26 10.14
C ARG A 133 7.62 -13.51 9.13
N ALA A 134 7.00 -14.67 9.20
CA ALA A 134 5.78 -14.97 8.46
C ALA A 134 4.64 -14.04 8.88
N SER A 135 3.91 -13.51 7.92
CA SER A 135 2.76 -12.64 8.15
C SER A 135 1.85 -12.63 6.91
N LYS A 136 0.54 -12.61 7.12
CA LYS A 136 -0.45 -12.36 6.04
C LYS A 136 -0.30 -10.97 5.39
N LYS A 137 0.50 -10.08 5.99
CA LYS A 137 0.77 -8.73 5.50
C LYS A 137 1.97 -8.66 4.55
N ASN A 138 2.79 -9.72 4.49
CA ASN A 138 3.95 -9.75 3.61
C ASN A 138 3.51 -9.87 2.16
N PHE A 139 4.06 -9.04 1.28
CA PHE A 139 3.78 -9.11 -0.15
C PHE A 139 4.90 -8.50 -0.99
N GLN A 140 4.89 -8.82 -2.26
CA GLN A 140 5.66 -8.15 -3.30
C GLN A 140 4.70 -7.72 -4.41
N LEU A 141 4.94 -6.53 -4.98
CA LEU A 141 4.25 -6.03 -6.16
C LEU A 141 5.19 -5.97 -7.34
N HIS A 142 4.71 -6.42 -8.48
CA HIS A 142 5.36 -6.25 -9.78
C HIS A 142 4.37 -5.67 -10.78
N LEU A 143 4.87 -5.08 -11.87
CA LEU A 143 4.03 -4.63 -12.98
C LEU A 143 3.25 -5.82 -13.55
N VAL A 144 2.08 -5.57 -14.12
CA VAL A 144 1.26 -6.65 -14.71
C VAL A 144 1.98 -7.32 -15.86
N ASP A 145 2.74 -6.53 -16.63
CA ASP A 145 3.43 -6.95 -17.86
C ASP A 145 4.94 -7.20 -17.66
N ASP A 146 5.42 -7.11 -16.42
CA ASP A 146 6.82 -7.32 -16.05
C ASP A 146 6.90 -8.03 -14.68
N ASP A 147 7.88 -8.91 -14.51
CA ASP A 147 8.11 -9.63 -13.25
C ASP A 147 9.04 -8.88 -12.28
N GLU A 148 9.50 -7.67 -12.63
CA GLU A 148 10.33 -6.86 -11.76
C GLU A 148 9.56 -6.37 -10.54
N VAL A 149 10.07 -6.66 -9.34
CA VAL A 149 9.47 -6.22 -8.09
C VAL A 149 9.73 -4.73 -7.88
N ARG A 150 8.65 -3.94 -7.81
CA ARG A 150 8.70 -2.49 -7.58
C ARG A 150 8.33 -2.09 -6.15
N LEU A 151 7.72 -2.98 -5.39
CA LEU A 151 7.44 -2.75 -3.99
C LEU A 151 7.46 -4.08 -3.22
N LEU A 152 8.19 -4.10 -2.12
CA LEU A 152 8.29 -5.23 -1.20
C LEU A 152 7.92 -4.75 0.20
N PHE A 153 7.01 -5.45 0.85
CA PHE A 153 6.61 -5.17 2.22
C PHE A 153 6.64 -6.44 3.05
N GLY A 154 7.26 -6.38 4.23
CA GLY A 154 7.31 -7.54 5.06
C GLY A 154 7.69 -7.33 6.51
N LYS A 155 7.25 -8.26 7.35
CA LYS A 155 7.41 -8.21 8.79
C LYS A 155 8.84 -8.55 9.22
N VAL A 156 9.45 -7.65 9.99
CA VAL A 156 10.77 -7.84 10.60
C VAL A 156 10.63 -8.27 12.06
N SER A 157 9.78 -7.55 12.85
CA SER A 157 9.54 -7.86 14.25
C SER A 157 8.08 -7.59 14.65
N LYS A 158 7.75 -7.54 15.94
CA LYS A 158 6.35 -7.37 16.42
C LYS A 158 5.65 -6.16 15.78
N ASN A 159 6.31 -5.00 15.75
CA ASN A 159 5.75 -3.73 15.27
C ASN A 159 6.62 -3.07 14.20
N ARG A 160 7.61 -3.79 13.64
CA ARG A 160 8.53 -3.27 12.62
C ARG A 160 8.39 -4.08 11.34
N PHE A 161 8.35 -3.36 10.23
CA PHE A 161 8.26 -3.90 8.88
C PHE A 161 9.34 -3.25 8.01
N SER A 162 9.80 -3.96 6.99
CA SER A 162 10.57 -3.38 5.88
C SER A 162 9.62 -3.00 4.76
N LEU A 163 9.90 -1.88 4.10
CA LEU A 163 9.20 -1.42 2.92
C LEU A 163 10.25 -0.92 1.93
N ASP A 164 10.50 -1.72 0.91
CA ASP A 164 11.40 -1.37 -0.18
C ASP A 164 10.56 -1.03 -1.41
N PHE A 165 10.88 0.08 -2.08
CA PHE A 165 10.12 0.53 -3.24
C PHE A 165 11.01 1.26 -4.25
N ALA A 166 10.57 1.23 -5.50
CA ALA A 166 11.18 1.90 -6.63
C ALA A 166 10.11 2.68 -7.42
N PRO A 167 10.48 3.63 -8.27
CA PRO A 167 9.51 4.30 -9.12
C PRO A 167 8.53 3.34 -9.80
N PRO A 168 7.26 3.73 -9.92
CA PRO A 168 6.67 5.05 -9.66
C PRO A 168 6.23 5.28 -8.20
N PHE A 169 6.54 4.37 -7.28
CA PHE A 169 6.17 4.56 -5.88
C PHE A 169 7.07 5.62 -5.23
N ALA A 170 6.44 6.63 -4.65
CA ALA A 170 7.05 7.58 -3.73
C ALA A 170 6.76 7.14 -2.27
N PRO A 171 7.45 7.68 -1.25
CA PRO A 171 7.24 7.30 0.16
C PRO A 171 5.77 7.27 0.58
N ALA A 172 4.98 8.28 0.21
CA ALA A 172 3.56 8.37 0.57
C ALA A 172 2.72 7.27 -0.09
N SER A 173 2.89 7.01 -1.38
CA SER A 173 2.14 5.97 -2.09
C SER A 173 2.58 4.57 -1.68
N ALA A 174 3.86 4.35 -1.42
CA ALA A 174 4.37 3.10 -0.88
C ALA A 174 3.80 2.81 0.51
N LEU A 175 3.84 3.81 1.42
CA LEU A 175 3.22 3.70 2.74
C LEU A 175 1.72 3.45 2.64
N PHE A 176 1.00 4.16 1.76
CA PHE A 176 -0.42 3.93 1.51
C PHE A 176 -0.72 2.46 1.16
N VAL A 177 0.01 1.89 0.19
CA VAL A 177 -0.19 0.49 -0.19
C VAL A 177 0.04 -0.46 0.99
N ALA A 178 1.12 -0.25 1.76
CA ALA A 178 1.42 -1.03 2.95
C ALA A 178 0.30 -0.94 4.01
N LEU A 179 -0.25 0.25 4.25
CA LEU A 179 -1.32 0.50 5.23
C LEU A 179 -2.59 -0.30 4.93
N THR A 180 -2.92 -0.51 3.66
CA THR A 180 -4.12 -1.29 3.28
C THR A 180 -4.09 -2.73 3.80
N THR A 181 -2.90 -3.27 4.12
CA THR A 181 -2.76 -4.61 4.70
C THR A 181 -3.14 -4.69 6.18
N PHE A 182 -3.22 -3.56 6.86
CA PHE A 182 -3.62 -3.49 8.28
C PHE A 182 -5.13 -3.31 8.46
N ALA A 183 -5.83 -2.92 7.42
CA ALA A 183 -7.28 -2.80 7.47
C ALA A 183 -7.95 -4.16 7.63
N SER A 184 -8.97 -4.24 8.48
CA SER A 184 -9.85 -5.40 8.52
C SER A 184 -10.74 -5.41 7.28
N LYS A 185 -10.81 -6.56 6.62
CA LYS A 185 -11.54 -6.69 5.37
C LYS A 185 -12.72 -7.64 5.60
N LEU A 186 -13.94 -7.16 5.42
CA LEU A 186 -15.15 -7.96 5.61
C LEU A 186 -15.26 -9.14 4.61
N VAL A 187 -14.60 -9.03 3.47
CA VAL A 187 -14.71 -9.98 2.34
C VAL A 187 -13.41 -10.74 2.08
N VAL A 188 -12.32 -10.39 2.77
CA VAL A 188 -10.99 -10.98 2.59
C VAL A 188 -10.56 -11.59 3.92
N ALA A 189 -11.11 -12.72 4.26
CA ALA A 189 -10.72 -13.51 5.42
C ALA A 189 -9.59 -14.51 5.08
#